data_791b0a446a5cf9774cad74749a813dd7
#
_entry.id   791b0a446a5cf9774cad74749a813dd7
#
_cell.length_a   1.000
_cell.length_b   1.000
_cell.length_c   1.000
_cell.angle_alpha   90.00
_cell.angle_beta   90.00
_cell.angle_gamma   90.00
#
_symmetry.space_group_name_H-M   'P 1'
#
loop_
_entity.id
_entity.type
_entity.pdbx_description
1 polymer ?
#
loop_
_entity_poly.entity_id
_entity_poly.type
_entity_poly.pdbx_seq_one_letter_code
_entity_poly.pdbx_strand_id
1 'polypeptide(L)'
;VGVAAGLSAVGKIPFAHSFGPFITRRACDQIFMSGAYAKLNVKLIGSDPGITAQINGGTHMPFEDMGIMRGIPEMTIVEPTDIAMLKSVMKQMKETYGMYYMRLVRKSCIKVFEDGSEFQIGKAVPLRDGTDVTIIASGYCTAEAIKAADILEKEGIQAKVINMFTWKPIDEEAIIE
;
A
#
# COMPACT_ATOMS: atom_id res chain seq x y z
N VAL A 1 -4.76 12.21 -13.78
CA VAL A 1 -3.55 12.71 -13.09
C VAL A 1 -3.37 14.20 -13.35
N GLY A 2 -3.38 14.68 -14.62
CA GLY A 2 -3.15 16.10 -14.94
C GLY A 2 -4.07 17.07 -14.19
N VAL A 3 -5.38 16.79 -14.09
CA VAL A 3 -6.30 17.63 -13.31
C VAL A 3 -5.91 17.65 -11.83
N ALA A 4 -5.52 16.50 -11.25
CA ALA A 4 -5.05 16.43 -9.88
C ALA A 4 -3.75 17.24 -9.68
N ALA A 5 -2.83 17.17 -10.62
CA ALA A 5 -1.61 18.00 -10.60
C ALA A 5 -1.95 19.50 -10.59
N GLY A 6 -2.85 19.94 -11.48
CA GLY A 6 -3.32 21.33 -11.52
C GLY A 6 -4.01 21.77 -10.22
N LEU A 7 -4.82 20.91 -9.61
CA LEU A 7 -5.44 21.19 -8.30
C LEU A 7 -4.38 21.33 -7.21
N SER A 8 -3.34 20.48 -7.23
CA SER A 8 -2.24 20.57 -6.27
C SER A 8 -1.45 21.87 -6.46
N ALA A 9 -1.20 22.30 -7.70
CA ALA A 9 -0.49 23.53 -7.98
C ALA A 9 -1.20 24.79 -7.43
N VAL A 10 -2.52 24.74 -7.25
CA VAL A 10 -3.29 25.83 -6.61
C VAL A 10 -3.60 25.54 -5.13
N GLY A 11 -2.80 24.70 -4.48
CA GLY A 11 -2.84 24.48 -3.02
C GLY A 11 -3.91 23.52 -2.52
N LYS A 12 -4.52 22.71 -3.39
CA LYS A 12 -5.44 21.64 -2.99
C LYS A 12 -4.68 20.35 -2.69
N ILE A 13 -5.32 19.43 -1.98
CA ILE A 13 -4.81 18.08 -1.69
C ILE A 13 -5.69 17.08 -2.45
N PRO A 14 -5.44 16.82 -3.74
CA PRO A 14 -6.25 15.94 -4.54
C PRO A 14 -5.99 14.47 -4.22
N PHE A 15 -7.06 13.70 -4.08
CA PHE A 15 -7.07 12.24 -4.05
C PHE A 15 -7.66 11.75 -5.37
N ALA A 16 -6.84 11.13 -6.21
CA ALA A 16 -7.25 10.61 -7.51
C ALA A 16 -7.32 9.07 -7.45
N HIS A 17 -8.51 8.53 -7.71
CA HIS A 17 -8.77 7.09 -7.62
C HIS A 17 -9.15 6.51 -8.97
N SER A 18 -8.61 5.32 -9.28
CA SER A 18 -9.00 4.45 -10.38
C SER A 18 -8.57 3.01 -10.11
N PHE A 19 -8.88 2.07 -11.01
CA PHE A 19 -8.26 0.75 -10.97
C PHE A 19 -6.73 0.85 -11.08
N GLY A 20 -6.03 -0.07 -10.42
CA GLY A 20 -4.57 -0.09 -10.38
C GLY A 20 -3.88 0.16 -11.74
N PRO A 21 -4.19 -0.59 -12.82
CA PRO A 21 -3.52 -0.40 -14.12
C PRO A 21 -3.74 0.99 -14.71
N PHE A 22 -4.90 1.60 -14.43
CA PHE A 22 -5.28 2.88 -15.05
C PHE A 22 -4.65 4.07 -14.34
N ILE A 23 -4.45 3.96 -13.03
CA ILE A 23 -3.78 5.01 -12.26
C ILE A 23 -2.26 4.81 -12.17
N THR A 24 -1.72 3.69 -12.64
CA THR A 24 -0.27 3.42 -12.64
C THR A 24 0.27 3.30 -14.06
N ARG A 25 0.22 2.12 -14.68
CA ARG A 25 0.80 1.83 -15.99
C ARG A 25 0.38 2.82 -17.07
N ARG A 26 -0.94 3.07 -17.18
CA ARG A 26 -1.50 3.98 -18.20
C ARG A 26 -1.09 5.43 -18.00
N ALA A 27 -0.93 5.87 -16.74
CA ALA A 27 -0.68 7.26 -16.37
C ALA A 27 0.76 7.51 -15.92
N CYS A 28 1.67 6.56 -16.10
CA CYS A 28 3.02 6.59 -15.54
C CYS A 28 3.80 7.87 -15.91
N ASP A 29 3.78 8.27 -17.19
CA ASP A 29 4.46 9.48 -17.63
C ASP A 29 3.90 10.75 -16.98
N GLN A 30 2.58 10.89 -16.91
CA GLN A 30 1.95 12.05 -16.26
C GLN A 30 2.21 12.07 -14.75
N ILE A 31 2.30 10.90 -14.10
CA ILE A 31 2.67 10.82 -12.68
C ILE A 31 4.10 11.30 -12.49
N PHE A 32 5.01 10.83 -13.33
CA PHE A 32 6.41 11.22 -13.28
C PHE A 32 6.58 12.73 -13.56
N MET A 33 6.12 13.19 -14.72
CA MET A 33 6.37 14.56 -15.20
C MET A 33 5.51 15.61 -14.47
N SER A 34 4.19 15.38 -14.40
CA SER A 34 3.28 16.38 -13.84
C SER A 34 3.11 16.26 -12.31
N GLY A 35 3.54 15.16 -11.71
CA GLY A 35 3.45 14.93 -10.27
C GLY A 35 4.81 15.02 -9.58
N ALA A 36 5.62 13.98 -9.75
CA ALA A 36 6.88 13.82 -9.01
C ALA A 36 7.95 14.84 -9.42
N TYR A 37 8.21 15.01 -10.73
CA TYR A 37 9.19 15.99 -11.22
C TYR A 37 8.81 17.42 -10.85
N ALA A 38 7.51 17.74 -10.93
CA ALA A 38 6.97 19.04 -10.51
C ALA A 38 6.85 19.21 -8.99
N LYS A 39 7.22 18.18 -8.20
CA LYS A 39 7.18 18.14 -6.73
C LYS A 39 5.82 18.55 -6.16
N LEU A 40 4.73 18.01 -6.70
CA LEU A 40 3.37 18.32 -6.31
C LEU A 40 2.84 17.37 -5.23
N ASN A 41 1.74 17.79 -4.58
CA ASN A 41 1.08 17.06 -3.50
C ASN A 41 -0.14 16.29 -4.01
N VAL A 42 0.06 15.15 -4.66
CA VAL A 42 -1.02 14.34 -5.23
C VAL A 42 -1.08 12.97 -4.58
N LYS A 43 -2.27 12.54 -4.19
CA LYS A 43 -2.53 11.22 -3.61
C LYS A 43 -3.22 10.35 -4.66
N LEU A 44 -2.53 9.33 -5.13
CA LEU A 44 -3.01 8.38 -6.12
C LEU A 44 -3.51 7.12 -5.41
N ILE A 45 -4.70 6.65 -5.76
CA ILE A 45 -5.28 5.44 -5.19
C ILE A 45 -5.57 4.45 -6.32
N GLY A 46 -4.90 3.29 -6.28
CA GLY A 46 -5.11 2.19 -7.21
C GLY A 46 -5.88 1.05 -6.55
N SER A 47 -7.05 0.72 -7.09
CA SER A 47 -7.85 -0.39 -6.56
C SER A 47 -7.62 -1.70 -7.28
N ASP A 48 -7.95 -2.78 -6.59
CA ASP A 48 -8.00 -4.16 -7.06
C ASP A 48 -6.63 -4.71 -7.49
N PRO A 49 -5.68 -4.85 -6.55
CA PRO A 49 -4.36 -5.38 -6.85
C PRO A 49 -4.40 -6.85 -7.30
N GLY A 50 -3.50 -7.20 -8.20
CA GLY A 50 -3.31 -8.57 -8.66
C GLY A 50 -4.62 -9.22 -9.12
N ILE A 51 -4.87 -10.44 -8.67
CA ILE A 51 -6.05 -11.23 -9.03
C ILE A 51 -7.35 -10.78 -8.35
N THR A 52 -7.34 -9.78 -7.48
CA THR A 52 -8.56 -9.31 -6.81
C THR A 52 -9.57 -8.68 -7.77
N ALA A 53 -9.12 -8.23 -8.96
CA ALA A 53 -9.97 -7.75 -10.05
C ALA A 53 -10.47 -8.86 -10.99
N GLN A 54 -10.54 -10.11 -10.53
CA GLN A 54 -10.81 -11.31 -11.34
C GLN A 54 -12.02 -11.19 -12.30
N ILE A 55 -13.12 -10.58 -11.88
CA ILE A 55 -14.34 -10.41 -12.69
C ILE A 55 -14.08 -9.51 -13.89
N ASN A 56 -13.22 -8.51 -13.75
CA ASN A 56 -12.88 -7.55 -14.79
C ASN A 56 -11.83 -8.06 -15.78
N GLY A 57 -11.13 -9.17 -15.46
CA GLY A 57 -10.11 -9.79 -16.28
C GLY A 57 -8.76 -9.06 -16.31
N GLY A 58 -7.84 -9.56 -17.12
CA GLY A 58 -6.43 -9.16 -17.14
C GLY A 58 -6.17 -7.68 -17.43
N THR A 59 -7.10 -6.97 -18.09
CA THR A 59 -6.97 -5.52 -18.33
C THR A 59 -7.05 -4.68 -17.04
N HIS A 60 -7.63 -5.25 -15.98
CA HIS A 60 -7.86 -4.60 -14.68
C HIS A 60 -7.00 -5.17 -13.56
N MET A 61 -6.22 -6.21 -13.83
CA MET A 61 -5.35 -6.89 -12.86
C MET A 61 -3.93 -6.28 -12.91
N PRO A 62 -3.55 -5.41 -11.98
CA PRO A 62 -2.19 -4.90 -11.91
C PRO A 62 -1.29 -5.90 -11.17
N PHE A 63 -0.26 -6.41 -11.83
CA PHE A 63 0.81 -7.17 -11.21
C PHE A 63 2.09 -6.34 -11.09
N GLU A 64 2.21 -5.32 -11.93
CA GLU A 64 3.37 -4.46 -12.12
C GLU A 64 3.28 -3.11 -11.40
N ASP A 65 2.13 -2.77 -10.82
CA ASP A 65 1.84 -1.45 -10.26
C ASP A 65 2.87 -1.00 -9.21
N MET A 66 3.22 -1.88 -8.27
CA MET A 66 4.22 -1.57 -7.24
C MET A 66 5.61 -1.34 -7.83
N GLY A 67 6.02 -2.14 -8.82
CA GLY A 67 7.30 -1.99 -9.52
C GLY A 67 7.40 -0.65 -10.24
N ILE A 68 6.34 -0.27 -10.98
CA ILE A 68 6.26 1.01 -11.68
C ILE A 68 6.34 2.17 -10.68
N MET A 69 5.52 2.14 -9.62
CA MET A 69 5.46 3.24 -8.67
C MET A 69 6.73 3.36 -7.82
N ARG A 70 7.43 2.25 -7.53
CA ARG A 70 8.74 2.31 -6.86
C ARG A 70 9.81 3.01 -7.70
N GLY A 71 9.74 2.93 -9.03
CA GLY A 71 10.65 3.61 -9.93
C GLY A 71 10.47 5.13 -9.98
N ILE A 72 9.35 5.67 -9.49
CA ILE A 72 9.10 7.11 -9.49
C ILE A 72 9.80 7.75 -8.26
N PRO A 73 10.66 8.78 -8.48
CA PRO A 73 11.34 9.46 -7.38
C PRO A 73 10.37 10.05 -6.35
N GLU A 74 10.77 10.04 -5.09
CA GLU A 74 10.04 10.65 -3.95
C GLU A 74 8.59 10.14 -3.76
N MET A 75 8.18 9.08 -4.48
CA MET A 75 6.88 8.45 -4.31
C MET A 75 6.83 7.68 -2.99
N THR A 76 5.88 7.99 -2.11
CA THR A 76 5.55 7.15 -0.96
C THR A 76 4.50 6.12 -1.37
N ILE A 77 4.72 4.85 -1.00
CA ILE A 77 3.83 3.74 -1.40
C ILE A 77 3.33 3.01 -0.17
N VAL A 78 2.01 2.89 -0.05
CA VAL A 78 1.34 2.26 1.08
C VAL A 78 0.26 1.28 0.62
N GLU A 79 0.08 0.20 1.37
CA GLU A 79 -0.96 -0.82 1.15
C GLU A 79 -1.63 -1.18 2.48
N PRO A 80 -2.66 -0.42 2.90
CA PRO A 80 -3.37 -0.70 4.14
C PRO A 80 -4.02 -2.07 4.18
N THR A 81 -3.98 -2.73 5.34
CA THR A 81 -4.50 -4.08 5.56
C THR A 81 -6.01 -4.09 5.73
N ASP A 82 -6.52 -3.18 6.53
CA ASP A 82 -7.95 -3.07 6.87
C ASP A 82 -8.41 -1.62 7.04
N ILE A 83 -9.66 -1.44 7.46
CA ILE A 83 -10.26 -0.11 7.60
C ILE A 83 -9.64 0.72 8.74
N ALA A 84 -9.14 0.08 9.81
CA ALA A 84 -8.50 0.78 10.92
C ALA A 84 -7.18 1.40 10.43
N MET A 85 -6.35 0.60 9.74
CA MET A 85 -5.11 1.08 9.13
C MET A 85 -5.36 2.10 8.03
N LEU A 86 -6.38 1.89 7.17
CA LEU A 86 -6.75 2.84 6.12
C LEU A 86 -7.05 4.24 6.69
N LYS A 87 -7.84 4.33 7.77
CA LYS A 87 -8.17 5.60 8.42
C LYS A 87 -6.93 6.34 8.92
N SER A 88 -6.01 5.63 9.60
CA SER A 88 -4.76 6.18 10.11
C SER A 88 -3.84 6.67 8.98
N VAL A 89 -3.66 5.83 7.95
CA VAL A 89 -2.81 6.16 6.79
C VAL A 89 -3.37 7.33 5.99
N MET A 90 -4.69 7.37 5.75
CA MET A 90 -5.34 8.49 5.05
C MET A 90 -5.15 9.82 5.76
N LYS A 91 -5.22 9.85 7.10
CA LYS A 91 -4.95 11.03 7.91
C LYS A 91 -3.53 11.54 7.66
N GLN A 92 -2.52 10.66 7.75
CA GLN A 92 -1.12 11.01 7.51
C GLN A 92 -0.88 11.50 6.07
N MET A 93 -1.46 10.82 5.09
CA MET A 93 -1.35 11.24 3.68
C MET A 93 -1.92 12.64 3.45
N LYS A 94 -3.01 13.01 4.13
CA LYS A 94 -3.59 14.35 4.05
C LYS A 94 -2.65 15.41 4.66
N GLU A 95 -2.01 15.08 5.78
CA GLU A 95 -1.17 15.99 6.56
C GLU A 95 0.25 16.13 6.01
N THR A 96 0.72 15.18 5.22
CA THR A 96 2.08 15.16 4.68
C THR A 96 2.11 15.55 3.21
N TYR A 97 2.94 16.53 2.87
CA TYR A 97 3.14 16.96 1.48
C TYR A 97 3.90 15.90 0.68
N GLY A 98 3.55 15.73 -0.59
CA GLY A 98 4.27 14.89 -1.54
C GLY A 98 3.38 13.93 -2.33
N MET A 99 4.03 13.13 -3.18
CA MET A 99 3.38 12.14 -4.00
C MET A 99 3.17 10.84 -3.21
N TYR A 100 1.96 10.32 -3.25
CA TYR A 100 1.60 9.05 -2.63
C TYR A 100 0.91 8.13 -3.63
N TYR A 101 1.23 6.86 -3.56
CA TYR A 101 0.43 5.79 -4.15
C TYR A 101 -0.10 4.89 -3.03
N MET A 102 -1.42 4.77 -2.94
CA MET A 102 -2.09 3.85 -2.04
C MET A 102 -2.73 2.73 -2.86
N ARG A 103 -2.40 1.49 -2.53
CA ARG A 103 -2.96 0.29 -3.11
C ARG A 103 -4.10 -0.22 -2.25
N LEU A 104 -5.29 -0.42 -2.82
CA LEU A 104 -6.48 -0.84 -2.08
C LEU A 104 -7.22 -2.00 -2.74
N VAL A 105 -7.89 -2.80 -1.92
CA VAL A 105 -8.83 -3.85 -2.36
C VAL A 105 -10.27 -3.35 -2.18
N ARG A 106 -11.14 -3.58 -3.17
CA ARG A 106 -12.59 -3.29 -3.06
C ARG A 106 -13.35 -4.36 -2.28
N LYS A 107 -12.80 -5.55 -2.15
CA LYS A 107 -13.42 -6.65 -1.40
C LYS A 107 -13.39 -6.39 0.09
N SER A 108 -14.29 -7.04 0.81
CA SER A 108 -14.24 -7.06 2.27
C SER A 108 -12.90 -7.61 2.73
N CYS A 109 -12.20 -6.85 3.56
CA CYS A 109 -10.97 -7.28 4.21
C CYS A 109 -11.31 -7.90 5.58
N ILE A 110 -10.49 -8.85 5.99
CA ILE A 110 -10.55 -9.39 7.35
C ILE A 110 -10.00 -8.31 8.29
N LYS A 111 -10.72 -8.02 9.37
CA LYS A 111 -10.26 -7.11 10.41
C LYS A 111 -9.05 -7.73 11.10
N VAL A 112 -7.94 -7.03 11.11
CA VAL A 112 -6.68 -7.40 11.78
C VAL A 112 -6.43 -6.49 12.97
N PHE A 113 -6.74 -5.20 12.83
CA PHE A 113 -6.45 -4.19 13.84
C PHE A 113 -7.72 -3.65 14.51
N GLU A 114 -7.59 -3.21 15.76
CA GLU A 114 -8.69 -2.59 16.48
C GLU A 114 -8.98 -1.18 15.96
N ASP A 115 -10.26 -0.77 16.07
CA ASP A 115 -10.67 0.56 15.66
C ASP A 115 -9.95 1.63 16.51
N GLY A 116 -9.38 2.62 15.84
CA GLY A 116 -8.60 3.67 16.50
C GLY A 116 -7.11 3.36 16.62
N SER A 117 -6.64 2.20 16.15
CA SER A 117 -5.21 1.91 16.07
C SER A 117 -4.50 2.94 15.20
N GLU A 118 -3.33 3.39 15.65
CA GLU A 118 -2.49 4.33 14.94
C GLU A 118 -1.26 3.62 14.37
N PHE A 119 -0.86 4.02 13.17
CA PHE A 119 0.25 3.44 12.43
C PHE A 119 1.15 4.56 11.93
N GLN A 120 2.42 4.31 11.76
CA GLN A 120 3.39 5.27 11.24
C GLN A 120 3.84 4.83 9.85
N ILE A 121 3.63 5.66 8.84
CA ILE A 121 4.15 5.43 7.48
C ILE A 121 5.68 5.34 7.56
N GLY A 122 6.26 4.31 6.95
CA GLY A 122 7.69 4.01 7.01
C GLY A 122 8.07 3.02 8.10
N LYS A 123 7.13 2.59 8.96
CA LYS A 123 7.36 1.57 9.99
C LYS A 123 6.48 0.34 9.76
N ALA A 124 7.06 -0.83 9.91
CA ALA A 124 6.35 -2.09 9.89
C ALA A 124 5.64 -2.36 11.22
N VAL A 125 4.67 -3.27 11.20
CA VAL A 125 3.94 -3.68 12.41
C VAL A 125 4.20 -5.17 12.64
N PRO A 126 4.92 -5.54 13.70
CA PRO A 126 5.06 -6.94 14.07
C PRO A 126 3.70 -7.47 14.57
N LEU A 127 3.27 -8.61 14.03
CA LEU A 127 1.99 -9.24 14.36
C LEU A 127 2.15 -10.53 15.17
N ARG A 128 3.28 -11.21 14.99
CA ARG A 128 3.59 -12.46 15.65
C ARG A 128 5.09 -12.67 15.72
N ASP A 129 5.58 -13.15 16.84
CA ASP A 129 6.97 -13.57 16.99
C ASP A 129 7.16 -15.02 16.53
N GLY A 130 8.37 -15.32 16.02
CA GLY A 130 8.75 -16.65 15.58
C GLY A 130 10.25 -16.72 15.29
N THR A 131 10.81 -17.92 15.29
CA THR A 131 12.26 -18.15 15.20
C THR A 131 12.69 -18.94 13.96
N ASP A 132 11.75 -19.60 13.27
CA ASP A 132 12.09 -20.55 12.20
C ASP A 132 11.95 -19.93 10.81
N VAL A 133 10.96 -19.04 10.61
CA VAL A 133 10.69 -18.36 9.35
C VAL A 133 10.02 -17.02 9.59
N THR A 134 10.32 -16.03 8.73
CA THR A 134 9.64 -14.72 8.74
C THR A 134 8.75 -14.59 7.51
N ILE A 135 7.47 -14.26 7.75
CA ILE A 135 6.48 -13.95 6.71
C ILE A 135 6.27 -12.44 6.72
N ILE A 136 6.67 -11.77 5.63
CA ILE A 136 6.45 -10.33 5.43
C ILE A 136 5.29 -10.16 4.46
N ALA A 137 4.22 -9.50 4.91
CA ALA A 137 3.00 -9.34 4.13
C ALA A 137 2.46 -7.90 4.21
N SER A 138 1.59 -7.54 3.28
CA SER A 138 0.87 -6.27 3.29
C SER A 138 -0.56 -6.42 2.79
N GLY A 139 -1.38 -5.42 3.02
CA GLY A 139 -2.74 -5.38 2.52
C GLY A 139 -3.54 -6.64 2.83
N TYR A 140 -4.24 -7.14 1.82
CA TYR A 140 -5.07 -8.35 1.93
C TYR A 140 -4.29 -9.59 2.37
N CYS A 141 -3.04 -9.72 1.94
CA CYS A 141 -2.22 -10.89 2.26
C CYS A 141 -1.80 -10.97 3.73
N THR A 142 -1.93 -9.91 4.50
CA THR A 142 -1.61 -9.92 5.95
C THR A 142 -2.47 -10.91 6.72
N ALA A 143 -3.79 -10.93 6.45
CA ALA A 143 -4.68 -11.88 7.10
C ALA A 143 -4.38 -13.33 6.70
N GLU A 144 -3.98 -13.55 5.46
CA GLU A 144 -3.58 -14.89 4.98
C GLU A 144 -2.24 -15.33 5.58
N ALA A 145 -1.31 -14.39 5.79
CA ALA A 145 -0.04 -14.66 6.48
C ALA A 145 -0.26 -15.10 7.94
N ILE A 146 -1.19 -14.46 8.65
CA ILE A 146 -1.55 -14.86 10.02
C ILE A 146 -2.10 -16.30 10.04
N LYS A 147 -3.04 -16.62 9.13
CA LYS A 147 -3.60 -17.98 9.02
C LYS A 147 -2.53 -19.01 8.65
N ALA A 148 -1.59 -18.65 7.77
CA ALA A 148 -0.48 -19.54 7.42
C ALA A 148 0.40 -19.82 8.63
N ALA A 149 0.70 -18.80 9.44
CA ALA A 149 1.45 -18.96 10.69
C ALA A 149 0.73 -19.88 11.69
N ASP A 150 -0.61 -19.80 11.80
CA ASP A 150 -1.41 -20.69 12.65
C ASP A 150 -1.39 -22.15 12.19
N ILE A 151 -1.25 -22.38 10.88
CA ILE A 151 -1.11 -23.73 10.31
C ILE A 151 0.29 -24.27 10.60
N LEU A 152 1.33 -23.47 10.35
CA LEU A 152 2.73 -23.82 10.59
C LEU A 152 2.99 -24.17 12.06
N GLU A 153 2.40 -23.43 12.99
CA GLU A 153 2.54 -23.72 14.43
C GLU A 153 2.08 -25.13 14.80
N LYS A 154 1.00 -25.62 14.18
CA LYS A 154 0.51 -27.00 14.40
C LYS A 154 1.48 -28.05 13.88
N GLU A 155 2.35 -27.69 12.96
CA GLU A 155 3.44 -28.52 12.42
C GLU A 155 4.76 -28.31 13.18
N GLY A 156 4.75 -27.50 14.25
CA GLY A 156 5.92 -27.23 15.09
C GLY A 156 6.85 -26.14 14.54
N ILE A 157 6.41 -25.38 13.52
CA ILE A 157 7.20 -24.29 12.91
C ILE A 157 6.74 -22.96 13.47
N GLN A 158 7.64 -22.19 14.07
CA GLN A 158 7.38 -20.87 14.66
C GLN A 158 7.63 -19.76 13.64
N ALA A 159 6.56 -19.26 13.04
CA ALA A 159 6.63 -18.21 12.03
C ALA A 159 6.47 -16.80 12.64
N LYS A 160 7.47 -15.92 12.43
CA LYS A 160 7.35 -14.48 12.65
C LYS A 160 6.47 -13.89 11.55
N VAL A 161 5.52 -13.00 11.89
CA VAL A 161 4.68 -12.31 10.90
C VAL A 161 4.84 -10.81 11.05
N ILE A 162 5.20 -10.13 9.97
CA ILE A 162 5.39 -8.68 9.91
C ILE A 162 4.45 -8.10 8.86
N ASN A 163 3.65 -7.11 9.25
CA ASN A 163 2.89 -6.29 8.31
C ASN A 163 3.76 -5.14 7.80
N MET A 164 4.16 -5.21 6.54
CA MET A 164 4.94 -4.19 5.83
C MET A 164 4.02 -3.35 4.95
N PHE A 165 3.13 -2.56 5.57
CA PHE A 165 2.13 -1.78 4.84
C PHE A 165 2.74 -0.57 4.09
N THR A 166 3.97 -0.16 4.41
CA THR A 166 4.72 0.85 3.67
C THR A 166 5.79 0.17 2.82
N TRP A 167 5.64 0.27 1.50
CA TRP A 167 6.55 -0.31 0.52
C TRP A 167 7.69 0.64 0.12
N LYS A 168 7.45 1.96 0.31
CA LYS A 168 8.46 2.99 0.07
C LYS A 168 8.12 4.23 0.91
N PRO A 169 9.01 4.69 1.82
CA PRO A 169 10.23 3.97 2.22
C PRO A 169 9.91 2.64 2.91
N ILE A 170 10.73 1.62 2.71
CA ILE A 170 10.57 0.34 3.42
C ILE A 170 11.23 0.43 4.80
N ASP A 171 10.69 -0.27 5.78
CA ASP A 171 11.30 -0.40 7.11
C ASP A 171 12.42 -1.46 7.06
N GLU A 172 13.64 -1.01 6.77
CA GLU A 172 14.80 -1.87 6.66
C GLU A 172 15.18 -2.51 8.00
N GLU A 173 15.00 -1.78 9.11
CA GLU A 173 15.29 -2.27 10.46
C GLU A 173 14.45 -3.52 10.77
N ALA A 174 13.13 -3.44 10.51
CA ALA A 174 12.23 -4.56 10.74
C ALA A 174 12.48 -5.80 9.85
N ILE A 175 13.25 -5.66 8.77
CA ILE A 175 13.64 -6.78 7.90
C ILE A 175 14.93 -7.45 8.41
N ILE A 176 15.84 -6.66 9.00
CA ILE A 176 17.16 -7.13 9.43
C ILE A 176 17.08 -7.81 10.81
N GLU A 177 16.16 -7.37 11.67
CA GLU A 177 15.87 -7.97 12.99
C GLU A 177 15.16 -9.33 12.87
#